data_ff960436405f22f088a04a4ebe4d6dd9
#
_entry.id   ff960436405f22f088a04a4ebe4d6dd9
#
_cell.length_a   1.000
_cell.length_b   1.000
_cell.length_c   1.000
_cell.angle_alpha   90.00
_cell.angle_beta   90.00
_cell.angle_gamma   90.00
#
_symmetry.space_group_name_H-M   'P 1'
#
loop_
_entity.id
_entity.type
_entity.pdbx_description
1 polymer ?
#
loop_
_entity_poly.entity_id
_entity_poly.type
_entity_poly.pdbx_seq_one_letter_code
_entity_poly.pdbx_strand_id
1 'polypeptide(L)'
;EEKIRITPNGINVNGFLEIPGKTEEDQDAINVGAVLRVTPIKDVKTMIQAFAFAKKKVPKLKLWIMGPTDEDEKYAGECFDLVETLGIKDIIFTGRINVRDYIGRMDFTILTSISEGQPLTILESYAAGIPVIATDVGNCRELIFGNNDGLGDAGILTHIMNIEEIAQAMIKLAENPKERERMGQNG
;
A
#
# COMPACT_ATOMS: atom_id res chain seq x y z
N GLU A 1 -12.45 -39.23 6.48
CA GLU A 1 -12.58 -37.81 6.12
C GLU A 1 -11.19 -37.17 6.22
N GLU A 2 -10.59 -36.82 5.07
CA GLU A 2 -9.35 -36.03 5.06
C GLU A 2 -9.66 -34.63 5.63
N LYS A 3 -9.03 -34.29 6.74
CA LYS A 3 -9.14 -32.96 7.32
C LYS A 3 -8.27 -32.00 6.50
N ILE A 4 -8.89 -31.10 5.75
CA ILE A 4 -8.20 -29.99 5.09
C ILE A 4 -7.70 -29.03 6.18
N ARG A 5 -6.38 -28.72 6.16
CA ARG A 5 -5.80 -27.66 6.98
C ARG A 5 -5.42 -26.50 6.09
N ILE A 6 -5.89 -25.31 6.45
CA ILE A 6 -5.47 -24.06 5.83
C ILE A 6 -4.23 -23.58 6.58
N THR A 7 -3.13 -23.39 5.85
CA THR A 7 -1.90 -22.80 6.40
C THR A 7 -1.77 -21.39 5.81
N PRO A 8 -1.81 -20.33 6.63
CA PRO A 8 -1.63 -18.98 6.15
C PRO A 8 -0.19 -18.77 5.61
N ASN A 9 -0.04 -17.79 4.72
CA ASN A 9 1.27 -17.34 4.28
C ASN A 9 2.05 -16.73 5.46
N GLY A 10 3.38 -16.84 5.39
CA GLY A 10 4.28 -16.20 6.33
C GLY A 10 5.44 -15.52 5.58
N ILE A 11 6.10 -14.59 6.24
CA ILE A 11 7.29 -13.90 5.74
C ILE A 11 8.45 -14.03 6.72
N ASN A 12 9.67 -13.78 6.24
CA ASN A 12 10.84 -13.70 7.10
C ASN A 12 10.94 -12.29 7.71
N VAL A 13 10.41 -12.12 8.92
CA VAL A 13 10.40 -10.86 9.67
C VAL A 13 11.80 -10.33 9.94
N ASN A 14 12.81 -11.21 10.17
CA ASN A 14 14.17 -10.77 10.47
C ASN A 14 14.78 -9.90 9.35
N GLY A 15 14.33 -10.06 8.11
CA GLY A 15 14.76 -9.22 6.99
C GLY A 15 14.24 -7.78 7.02
N PHE A 16 13.38 -7.42 7.97
CA PHE A 16 12.81 -6.09 8.14
C PHE A 16 13.26 -5.38 9.42
N LEU A 17 14.11 -6.02 10.24
CA LEU A 17 14.61 -5.42 11.50
C LEU A 17 15.57 -4.25 11.28
N GLU A 18 16.30 -4.24 10.18
CA GLU A 18 17.32 -3.22 9.85
C GLU A 18 17.09 -2.67 8.43
N ILE A 19 15.91 -2.08 8.20
CA ILE A 19 15.59 -1.47 6.90
C ILE A 19 15.93 0.02 6.89
N PRO A 20 16.34 0.59 5.73
CA PRO A 20 16.59 2.03 5.62
C PRO A 20 15.32 2.84 5.88
N GLY A 21 15.41 3.86 6.72
CA GLY A 21 14.35 4.84 6.92
C GLY A 21 14.35 5.92 5.82
N LYS A 22 13.60 7.00 6.05
CA LYS A 22 13.53 8.16 5.15
C LYS A 22 14.90 8.79 4.93
N THR A 23 15.17 9.16 3.69
CA THR A 23 16.33 9.96 3.30
C THR A 23 16.08 11.46 3.55
N GLU A 24 17.12 12.31 3.47
CA GLU A 24 16.96 13.77 3.60
C GLU A 24 15.96 14.34 2.58
N GLU A 25 15.92 13.78 1.36
CA GLU A 25 14.99 14.19 0.30
C GLU A 25 13.52 13.84 0.59
N ASP A 26 13.28 12.87 1.46
CA ASP A 26 11.95 12.39 1.83
C ASP A 26 11.42 13.00 3.13
N GLN A 27 12.23 13.73 3.88
CA GLN A 27 11.91 14.21 5.23
C GLN A 27 10.61 15.03 5.26
N ASP A 28 10.43 15.89 4.25
CA ASP A 28 9.25 16.76 4.13
C ASP A 28 8.07 16.10 3.38
N ALA A 29 8.27 14.95 2.78
CA ALA A 29 7.25 14.23 2.04
C ALA A 29 6.48 13.24 2.93
N ILE A 30 5.24 12.96 2.54
CA ILE A 30 4.45 11.84 3.06
C ILE A 30 4.43 10.78 1.97
N ASN A 31 5.20 9.72 2.17
CA ASN A 31 5.42 8.66 1.20
C ASN A 31 4.35 7.56 1.35
N VAL A 32 3.62 7.32 0.27
CA VAL A 32 2.67 6.21 0.12
C VAL A 32 3.32 5.14 -0.73
N GLY A 33 3.46 3.93 -0.22
CA GLY A 33 4.06 2.81 -0.95
C GLY A 33 3.02 1.81 -1.46
N ALA A 34 3.12 1.44 -2.73
CA ALA A 34 2.34 0.34 -3.32
C ALA A 34 3.30 -0.72 -3.85
N VAL A 35 3.38 -1.86 -3.17
CA VAL A 35 4.24 -2.99 -3.57
C VAL A 35 3.40 -3.96 -4.39
N LEU A 36 3.52 -3.90 -5.71
CA LEU A 36 2.67 -4.66 -6.61
C LEU A 36 3.24 -4.77 -8.03
N ARG A 37 2.72 -5.69 -8.81
CA ARG A 37 2.86 -5.72 -10.27
C ARG A 37 1.84 -4.77 -10.88
N VAL A 38 2.23 -3.97 -11.87
CA VAL A 38 1.29 -3.08 -12.56
C VAL A 38 0.44 -3.88 -13.54
N THR A 39 -0.65 -4.44 -13.05
CA THR A 39 -1.59 -5.31 -13.79
C THR A 39 -3.04 -4.96 -13.44
N PRO A 40 -4.04 -5.27 -14.30
CA PRO A 40 -5.44 -4.92 -14.08
C PRO A 40 -6.01 -5.36 -12.73
N ILE A 41 -5.63 -6.55 -12.26
CA ILE A 41 -6.13 -7.08 -10.98
C ILE A 41 -5.71 -6.25 -9.76
N LYS A 42 -4.61 -5.48 -9.87
CA LYS A 42 -4.12 -4.57 -8.83
C LYS A 42 -4.79 -3.20 -8.84
N ASP A 43 -5.57 -2.92 -9.87
CA ASP A 43 -6.37 -1.70 -10.03
C ASP A 43 -5.60 -0.40 -9.75
N VAL A 44 -4.43 -0.30 -10.38
CA VAL A 44 -3.51 0.83 -10.21
C VAL A 44 -4.15 2.14 -10.71
N LYS A 45 -5.08 2.08 -11.66
CA LYS A 45 -5.79 3.26 -12.16
C LYS A 45 -6.66 3.91 -11.08
N THR A 46 -7.42 3.11 -10.31
CA THR A 46 -8.18 3.63 -9.17
C THR A 46 -7.25 4.23 -8.11
N MET A 47 -6.10 3.59 -7.84
CA MET A 47 -5.08 4.14 -6.93
C MET A 47 -4.56 5.50 -7.39
N ILE A 48 -4.21 5.66 -8.66
CA ILE A 48 -3.73 6.92 -9.25
C ILE A 48 -4.80 8.01 -9.12
N GLN A 49 -6.05 7.70 -9.44
CA GLN A 49 -7.17 8.65 -9.34
C GLN A 49 -7.42 9.06 -7.88
N ALA A 50 -7.43 8.12 -6.95
CA ALA A 50 -7.58 8.40 -5.52
C ALA A 50 -6.42 9.26 -5.00
N PHE A 51 -5.19 8.94 -5.41
CA PHE A 51 -4.02 9.75 -5.08
C PHE A 51 -4.13 11.19 -5.62
N ALA A 52 -4.63 11.37 -6.83
CA ALA A 52 -4.87 12.70 -7.41
C ALA A 52 -5.82 13.55 -6.55
N PHE A 53 -6.87 12.94 -6.00
CA PHE A 53 -7.78 13.60 -5.06
C PHE A 53 -7.10 13.92 -3.73
N ALA A 54 -6.42 12.95 -3.14
CA ALA A 54 -5.73 13.12 -1.87
C ALA A 54 -4.62 14.19 -1.96
N LYS A 55 -3.87 14.20 -3.05
CA LYS A 55 -2.78 15.16 -3.33
C LYS A 55 -3.25 16.61 -3.33
N LYS A 56 -4.48 16.90 -3.79
CA LYS A 56 -5.07 18.25 -3.76
C LYS A 56 -5.28 18.76 -2.33
N LYS A 57 -5.53 17.87 -1.38
CA LYS A 57 -5.72 18.19 0.04
C LYS A 57 -4.40 18.18 0.81
N VAL A 58 -3.53 17.22 0.49
CA VAL A 58 -2.24 17.04 1.14
C VAL A 58 -1.12 17.13 0.10
N PRO A 59 -0.63 18.35 -0.23
CA PRO A 59 0.35 18.56 -1.28
C PRO A 59 1.70 17.84 -1.09
N LYS A 60 2.02 17.41 0.13
CA LYS A 60 3.25 16.70 0.47
C LYS A 60 3.23 15.19 0.14
N LEU A 61 2.09 14.64 -0.29
CA LEU A 61 1.99 13.23 -0.66
C LEU A 61 2.86 12.90 -1.87
N LYS A 62 3.58 11.77 -1.80
CA LYS A 62 4.25 11.12 -2.92
C LYS A 62 3.82 9.65 -2.98
N LEU A 63 3.54 9.14 -4.17
CA LEU A 63 3.16 7.74 -4.38
C LEU A 63 4.30 6.98 -5.05
N TRP A 64 4.74 5.91 -4.41
CA TRP A 64 5.76 5.00 -4.89
C TRP A 64 5.11 3.69 -5.33
N ILE A 65 5.07 3.43 -6.63
CA ILE A 65 4.57 2.17 -7.20
C ILE A 65 5.78 1.28 -7.44
N MET A 66 5.99 0.34 -6.52
CA MET A 66 7.18 -0.50 -6.40
C MET A 66 6.90 -1.89 -6.97
N GLY A 67 7.40 -2.16 -8.15
CA GLY A 67 7.28 -3.45 -8.81
C GLY A 67 7.25 -3.38 -10.33
N PRO A 68 7.16 -4.52 -11.00
CA PRO A 68 7.28 -4.61 -12.45
C PRO A 68 6.14 -3.94 -13.19
N THR A 69 6.49 -3.32 -14.31
CA THR A 69 5.56 -2.69 -15.27
C THR A 69 5.54 -3.43 -16.62
N ASP A 70 6.31 -4.50 -16.74
CA ASP A 70 6.56 -5.28 -17.96
C ASP A 70 5.73 -6.58 -18.05
N GLU A 71 4.89 -6.87 -17.05
CA GLU A 71 4.03 -8.07 -17.07
C GLU A 71 2.73 -7.84 -17.86
N ASP A 72 2.25 -6.59 -17.94
CA ASP A 72 1.15 -6.14 -18.79
C ASP A 72 1.49 -4.73 -19.31
N GLU A 73 2.27 -4.68 -20.38
CA GLU A 73 2.76 -3.41 -20.95
C GLU A 73 1.62 -2.49 -21.40
N LYS A 74 0.51 -3.05 -21.89
CA LYS A 74 -0.65 -2.28 -22.31
C LYS A 74 -1.27 -1.57 -21.11
N TYR A 75 -1.54 -2.31 -20.02
CA TYR A 75 -2.14 -1.73 -18.82
C TYR A 75 -1.18 -0.73 -18.14
N ALA A 76 0.10 -1.02 -18.11
CA ALA A 76 1.11 -0.10 -17.59
C ALA A 76 1.15 1.20 -18.43
N GLY A 77 1.11 1.11 -19.76
CA GLY A 77 1.00 2.26 -20.65
C GLY A 77 -0.23 3.12 -20.33
N GLU A 78 -1.40 2.48 -20.18
CA GLU A 78 -2.63 3.19 -19.80
C GLU A 78 -2.53 3.86 -18.41
N CYS A 79 -1.75 3.31 -17.47
CA CYS A 79 -1.47 3.96 -16.19
C CYS A 79 -0.55 5.18 -16.35
N PHE A 80 0.48 5.11 -17.20
CA PHE A 80 1.36 6.24 -17.47
C PHE A 80 0.61 7.38 -18.16
N ASP A 81 -0.21 7.07 -19.16
CA ASP A 81 -1.06 8.04 -19.86
C ASP A 81 -2.04 8.74 -18.88
N LEU A 82 -2.58 7.99 -17.92
CA LEU A 82 -3.44 8.54 -16.89
C LEU A 82 -2.70 9.54 -16.00
N VAL A 83 -1.48 9.21 -15.55
CA VAL A 83 -0.63 10.10 -14.74
C VAL A 83 -0.32 11.39 -15.50
N GLU A 84 0.03 11.29 -16.80
CA GLU A 84 0.29 12.43 -17.66
C GLU A 84 -0.97 13.29 -17.85
N THR A 85 -2.11 12.66 -18.14
CA THR A 85 -3.40 13.35 -18.29
C THR A 85 -3.82 14.12 -17.04
N LEU A 86 -3.56 13.55 -15.85
CA LEU A 86 -3.85 14.20 -14.59
C LEU A 86 -2.80 15.26 -14.18
N GLY A 87 -1.67 15.34 -14.89
CA GLY A 87 -0.59 16.29 -14.64
C GLY A 87 0.12 16.10 -13.29
N ILE A 88 0.16 14.87 -12.77
CA ILE A 88 0.72 14.55 -11.45
C ILE A 88 2.21 14.24 -11.58
N LYS A 89 3.06 14.97 -10.83
CA LYS A 89 4.52 14.78 -10.87
C LYS A 89 5.06 13.87 -9.76
N ASP A 90 4.26 13.63 -8.70
CA ASP A 90 4.71 12.94 -7.49
C ASP A 90 4.25 11.47 -7.44
N ILE A 91 4.15 10.83 -8.61
CA ILE A 91 3.98 9.38 -8.75
C ILE A 91 5.26 8.80 -9.34
N ILE A 92 5.87 7.86 -8.63
CA ILE A 92 7.15 7.27 -8.97
C ILE A 92 6.94 5.77 -9.25
N PHE A 93 7.16 5.35 -10.48
CA PHE A 93 7.22 3.94 -10.84
C PHE A 93 8.66 3.48 -10.76
N THR A 94 8.97 2.60 -9.81
CA THR A 94 10.36 2.17 -9.57
C THR A 94 10.81 1.04 -10.49
N GLY A 95 9.87 0.31 -11.10
CA GLY A 95 10.17 -0.97 -11.71
C GLY A 95 10.52 -2.03 -10.65
N ARG A 96 11.22 -3.09 -11.06
CA ARG A 96 11.65 -4.17 -10.15
C ARG A 96 12.73 -3.67 -9.21
N ILE A 97 12.48 -3.77 -7.92
CA ILE A 97 13.40 -3.36 -6.85
C ILE A 97 13.40 -4.40 -5.73
N ASN A 98 14.36 -4.31 -4.83
CA ASN A 98 14.27 -4.99 -3.54
C ASN A 98 13.43 -4.12 -2.59
N VAL A 99 12.25 -4.60 -2.23
CA VAL A 99 11.28 -3.86 -1.41
C VAL A 99 11.86 -3.42 -0.06
N ARG A 100 12.75 -4.21 0.54
CA ARG A 100 13.38 -3.90 1.84
C ARG A 100 14.22 -2.62 1.81
N ASP A 101 14.76 -2.23 0.64
CA ASP A 101 15.57 -1.03 0.51
C ASP A 101 14.71 0.25 0.49
N TYR A 102 13.39 0.10 0.33
CA TYR A 102 12.46 1.22 0.14
C TYR A 102 11.33 1.29 1.16
N ILE A 103 10.85 0.14 1.66
CA ILE A 103 9.61 0.09 2.44
C ILE A 103 9.70 0.92 3.72
N GLY A 104 10.84 0.95 4.41
CA GLY A 104 11.04 1.76 5.60
C GLY A 104 11.00 3.28 5.39
N ARG A 105 10.98 3.74 4.12
CA ARG A 105 10.80 5.15 3.75
C ARG A 105 9.33 5.55 3.65
N MET A 106 8.41 4.58 3.68
CA MET A 106 6.97 4.81 3.52
C MET A 106 6.33 5.20 4.84
N ASP A 107 5.40 6.13 4.80
CA ASP A 107 4.56 6.50 5.93
C ASP A 107 3.37 5.55 6.10
N PHE A 108 2.87 5.03 5.01
CA PHE A 108 1.88 3.96 4.94
C PHE A 108 1.92 3.29 3.56
N THR A 109 1.39 2.08 3.47
CA THR A 109 1.26 1.37 2.19
C THR A 109 -0.17 1.29 1.72
N ILE A 110 -0.36 0.99 0.44
CA ILE A 110 -1.69 0.87 -0.16
C ILE A 110 -1.78 -0.32 -1.11
N LEU A 111 -2.93 -1.00 -1.07
CA LEU A 111 -3.31 -2.10 -1.96
C LEU A 111 -4.75 -1.88 -2.43
N THR A 112 -4.95 -1.66 -3.74
CA THR A 112 -6.26 -1.40 -4.36
C THR A 112 -6.79 -2.57 -5.16
N SER A 113 -6.26 -3.77 -4.94
CA SER A 113 -6.58 -4.96 -5.72
C SER A 113 -8.08 -5.27 -5.76
N ILE A 114 -8.53 -5.78 -6.90
CA ILE A 114 -9.91 -6.27 -7.10
C ILE A 114 -10.08 -7.67 -6.50
N SER A 115 -8.99 -8.44 -6.43
CA SER A 115 -8.99 -9.79 -5.87
C SER A 115 -7.62 -10.13 -5.30
N GLU A 116 -7.62 -10.75 -4.12
CA GLU A 116 -6.44 -11.29 -3.44
C GLU A 116 -6.76 -12.62 -2.77
N GLY A 117 -5.73 -13.42 -2.51
CA GLY A 117 -5.81 -14.48 -1.52
C GLY A 117 -5.42 -13.95 -0.14
N GLN A 118 -4.15 -14.08 0.19
CA GLN A 118 -3.52 -13.43 1.35
C GLN A 118 -2.29 -12.65 0.83
N PRO A 119 -2.39 -11.31 0.75
CA PRO A 119 -1.33 -10.49 0.17
C PRO A 119 -0.10 -10.41 1.10
N LEU A 120 1.05 -10.91 0.63
CA LEU A 120 2.32 -10.85 1.37
C LEU A 120 2.77 -9.40 1.61
N THR A 121 2.42 -8.47 0.73
CA THR A 121 2.78 -7.05 0.84
C THR A 121 2.21 -6.39 2.09
N ILE A 122 1.06 -6.86 2.60
CA ILE A 122 0.52 -6.40 3.89
C ILE A 122 1.40 -6.90 5.03
N LEU A 123 1.79 -8.18 5.03
CA LEU A 123 2.68 -8.74 6.05
C LEU A 123 4.06 -8.07 6.04
N GLU A 124 4.59 -7.76 4.85
CA GLU A 124 5.85 -7.03 4.69
C GLU A 124 5.76 -5.60 5.26
N SER A 125 4.62 -4.92 5.06
CA SER A 125 4.37 -3.59 5.64
C SER A 125 4.33 -3.66 7.16
N TYR A 126 3.65 -4.65 7.73
CA TYR A 126 3.58 -4.85 9.18
C TYR A 126 4.94 -5.19 9.78
N ALA A 127 5.72 -6.05 9.13
CA ALA A 127 7.08 -6.34 9.56
C ALA A 127 8.00 -5.10 9.56
N ALA A 128 7.64 -4.08 8.78
CA ALA A 128 8.31 -2.77 8.77
C ALA A 128 7.66 -1.75 9.74
N GLY A 129 6.63 -2.14 10.51
CA GLY A 129 5.91 -1.25 11.41
C GLY A 129 5.05 -0.19 10.68
N ILE A 130 4.60 -0.48 9.44
CA ILE A 130 3.93 0.49 8.57
C ILE A 130 2.46 0.09 8.38
N PRO A 131 1.50 1.00 8.63
CA PRO A 131 0.07 0.74 8.45
C PRO A 131 -0.31 0.64 6.98
N VAL A 132 -1.42 -0.04 6.71
CA VAL A 132 -1.87 -0.35 5.35
C VAL A 132 -3.26 0.20 5.07
N ILE A 133 -3.48 0.75 3.87
CA ILE A 133 -4.80 0.92 3.27
C ILE A 133 -5.01 -0.25 2.31
N ALA A 134 -6.06 -1.02 2.46
CA ALA A 134 -6.36 -2.12 1.54
C ALA A 134 -7.84 -2.17 1.15
N THR A 135 -8.11 -2.68 -0.04
CA THR A 135 -9.48 -3.05 -0.44
C THR A 135 -9.95 -4.30 0.30
N ASP A 136 -11.25 -4.38 0.55
CA ASP A 136 -11.89 -5.51 1.27
C ASP A 136 -12.02 -6.74 0.35
N VAL A 137 -10.90 -7.40 0.11
CA VAL A 137 -10.80 -8.58 -0.75
C VAL A 137 -9.94 -9.67 -0.10
N GLY A 138 -10.28 -10.93 -0.35
CA GLY A 138 -9.54 -12.07 0.21
C GLY A 138 -9.41 -11.98 1.72
N ASN A 139 -8.18 -12.15 2.22
CA ASN A 139 -7.90 -12.10 3.67
C ASN A 139 -7.51 -10.71 4.20
N CYS A 140 -7.70 -9.63 3.40
CA CYS A 140 -7.31 -8.27 3.81
C CYS A 140 -8.03 -7.82 5.09
N ARG A 141 -9.32 -8.16 5.24
CA ARG A 141 -10.11 -7.82 6.43
C ARG A 141 -9.51 -8.41 7.71
N GLU A 142 -9.16 -9.68 7.68
CA GLU A 142 -8.56 -10.37 8.83
C GLU A 142 -7.18 -9.80 9.16
N LEU A 143 -6.37 -9.51 8.15
CA LEU A 143 -5.06 -8.90 8.33
C LEU A 143 -5.13 -7.49 8.94
N ILE A 144 -6.16 -6.70 8.61
CA ILE A 144 -6.30 -5.31 9.10
C ILE A 144 -6.92 -5.25 10.49
N PHE A 145 -7.95 -6.05 10.76
CA PHE A 145 -8.69 -5.98 12.02
C PHE A 145 -8.29 -7.04 13.04
N GLY A 146 -7.36 -7.94 12.67
CA GLY A 146 -6.99 -9.08 13.49
C GLY A 146 -8.15 -10.09 13.64
N ASN A 147 -7.92 -11.10 14.45
CA ASN A 147 -8.87 -12.16 14.72
C ASN A 147 -9.38 -12.09 16.19
N ASN A 148 -9.83 -10.90 16.61
CA ASN A 148 -10.22 -10.58 18.00
C ASN A 148 -9.04 -10.73 19.01
N ASP A 149 -7.83 -10.40 18.56
CA ASP A 149 -6.61 -10.46 19.38
C ASP A 149 -6.49 -9.30 20.40
N GLY A 150 -7.34 -8.27 20.25
CA GLY A 150 -7.37 -7.10 21.13
C GLY A 150 -6.29 -6.06 20.85
N LEU A 151 -5.48 -6.22 19.79
CA LEU A 151 -4.41 -5.28 19.44
C LEU A 151 -4.95 -4.02 18.74
N GLY A 152 -6.09 -4.13 18.06
CA GLY A 152 -6.74 -3.03 17.33
C GLY A 152 -6.36 -3.01 15.84
N ASP A 153 -6.89 -2.02 15.13
CA ASP A 153 -6.73 -1.94 13.68
C ASP A 153 -5.28 -1.65 13.28
N ALA A 154 -4.76 -2.38 12.31
CA ALA A 154 -3.43 -2.20 11.72
C ALA A 154 -3.46 -1.40 10.40
N GLY A 155 -4.61 -0.84 10.03
CA GLY A 155 -4.79 -0.09 8.79
C GLY A 155 -6.23 0.31 8.55
N ILE A 156 -6.54 0.68 7.30
CA ILE A 156 -7.87 1.09 6.85
C ILE A 156 -8.33 0.17 5.73
N LEU A 157 -9.55 -0.35 5.86
CA LEU A 157 -10.19 -1.15 4.82
C LEU A 157 -11.13 -0.27 4.00
N THR A 158 -11.11 -0.45 2.67
CA THR A 158 -11.93 0.32 1.72
C THR A 158 -12.65 -0.62 0.75
N HIS A 159 -13.68 -0.12 0.07
CA HIS A 159 -14.31 -0.88 -1.00
C HIS A 159 -13.47 -0.85 -2.29
N ILE A 160 -13.58 -1.92 -3.08
CA ILE A 160 -12.95 -2.00 -4.40
C ILE A 160 -13.45 -0.86 -5.30
N MET A 161 -12.54 -0.31 -6.13
CA MET A 161 -12.85 0.72 -7.14
C MET A 161 -13.50 2.00 -6.57
N ASN A 162 -13.47 2.20 -5.25
CA ASN A 162 -14.04 3.38 -4.60
C ASN A 162 -12.98 4.47 -4.41
N ILE A 163 -12.82 5.30 -5.45
CA ILE A 163 -11.81 6.36 -5.50
C ILE A 163 -11.92 7.32 -4.31
N GLU A 164 -13.15 7.70 -3.94
CA GLU A 164 -13.38 8.68 -2.87
C GLU A 164 -12.98 8.12 -1.51
N GLU A 165 -13.40 6.90 -1.19
CA GLU A 165 -13.09 6.24 0.08
C GLU A 165 -11.59 5.99 0.23
N ILE A 166 -10.92 5.55 -0.85
CA ILE A 166 -9.47 5.36 -0.88
C ILE A 166 -8.74 6.69 -0.68
N ALA A 167 -9.20 7.77 -1.34
CA ALA A 167 -8.62 9.09 -1.18
C ALA A 167 -8.78 9.62 0.26
N GLN A 168 -9.95 9.45 0.88
CA GLN A 168 -10.19 9.82 2.27
C GLN A 168 -9.30 9.04 3.25
N ALA A 169 -9.09 7.74 3.00
CA ALA A 169 -8.17 6.93 3.78
C ALA A 169 -6.72 7.45 3.68
N MET A 170 -6.26 7.81 2.46
CA MET A 170 -4.94 8.43 2.27
C MET A 170 -4.82 9.75 3.04
N ILE A 171 -5.82 10.64 2.95
CA ILE A 171 -5.84 11.92 3.66
C ILE A 171 -5.79 11.68 5.17
N LYS A 172 -6.63 10.79 5.68
CA LYS A 172 -6.69 10.46 7.11
C LYS A 172 -5.33 10.01 7.65
N LEU A 173 -4.66 9.08 6.98
CA LEU A 173 -3.34 8.62 7.41
C LEU A 173 -2.27 9.69 7.21
N ALA A 174 -2.35 10.50 6.15
CA ALA A 174 -1.40 11.57 5.90
C ALA A 174 -1.42 12.65 6.99
N GLU A 175 -2.61 13.05 7.44
CA GLU A 175 -2.79 14.12 8.42
C GLU A 175 -2.62 13.66 9.88
N ASN A 176 -2.61 12.34 10.15
CA ASN A 176 -2.61 11.79 11.50
C ASN A 176 -1.38 10.90 11.79
N PRO A 177 -0.20 11.47 12.06
CA PRO A 177 1.01 10.69 12.31
C PRO A 177 0.90 9.76 13.53
N LYS A 178 0.18 10.15 14.56
CA LYS A 178 -0.05 9.31 15.75
C LYS A 178 -0.89 8.06 15.41
N GLU A 179 -1.85 8.22 14.50
CA GLU A 179 -2.68 7.10 14.05
C GLU A 179 -1.86 6.13 13.18
N ARG A 180 -0.96 6.67 12.33
CA ARG A 180 -0.02 5.83 11.57
C ARG A 180 0.87 5.00 12.49
N GLU A 181 1.45 5.65 13.50
CA GLU A 181 2.31 4.97 14.48
C GLU A 181 1.54 3.88 15.24
N ARG A 182 0.35 4.20 15.76
CA ARG A 182 -0.50 3.24 16.46
C ARG A 182 -0.86 2.05 15.59
N MET A 183 -1.33 2.29 14.36
CA MET A 183 -1.71 1.23 13.42
C MET A 183 -0.50 0.38 12.99
N GLY A 184 0.65 1.01 12.77
CA GLY A 184 1.89 0.31 12.43
C GLY A 184 2.38 -0.61 13.55
N GLN A 185 2.15 -0.23 14.82
CA GLN A 185 2.49 -1.05 15.99
C GLN A 185 1.50 -2.22 16.20
N ASN A 186 0.26 -2.07 15.74
CA ASN A 186 -0.76 -3.12 15.86
C ASN A 186 -0.56 -4.23 14.81
N GLY A 187 0.02 -3.93 13.64
CA GLY A 187 0.33 -4.92 12.60
C GLY A 187 1.54 -5.75 12.93
#